data_5a363ae553f8dc305d2a66ee1c22d5a6
#
_entry.id   5a363ae553f8dc305d2a66ee1c22d5a6
#
_cell.length_a   1.000
_cell.length_b   1.000
_cell.length_c   1.000
_cell.angle_alpha   90.00
_cell.angle_beta   90.00
_cell.angle_gamma   90.00
#
_symmetry.space_group_name_H-M   'P 1'
#
loop_
_entity.id
_entity.type
_entity.pdbx_description
1 polymer ?
#
loop_
_entity_poly.entity_id
_entity_poly.type
_entity_poly.pdbx_seq_one_letter_code
_entity_poly.pdbx_strand_id
1 'polypeptide(L)'
;MSYADWVAEVLAADEEFIVPLKKLWLQAQAAGVAQGVSLEAFAQTLEADGRFEFYEGIDFGDGDPEERQAMEELGYFSGPRVRLLAREITASDMAGAIKRCTDRMLEALQEAWELRPQDDEEAETELLEMLAMAQKLQREVNQIMAEAAEEEEKGEEADSAEEASC
;
A
#
# COMPACT_ATOMS: atom_id res chain seq x y z
N MET A 1 17.15 20.69 4.53
CA MET A 1 16.43 19.42 4.80
C MET A 1 17.08 18.36 3.94
N SER A 2 17.56 17.28 4.55
CA SER A 2 18.06 16.13 3.76
C SER A 2 16.89 15.41 3.11
N TYR A 3 17.13 14.69 2.01
CA TYR A 3 16.05 13.91 1.43
C TYR A 3 15.60 12.75 2.33
N ALA A 4 16.43 12.29 3.26
CA ALA A 4 16.03 11.34 4.28
C ALA A 4 15.02 11.94 5.29
N ASP A 5 15.16 13.21 5.66
CA ASP A 5 14.18 13.91 6.48
C ASP A 5 12.85 14.07 5.75
N TRP A 6 12.91 14.44 4.47
CA TRP A 6 11.73 14.53 3.62
C TRP A 6 11.02 13.17 3.48
N VAL A 7 11.76 12.08 3.28
CA VAL A 7 11.20 10.72 3.22
C VAL A 7 10.53 10.35 4.55
N ALA A 8 11.13 10.70 5.68
CA ALA A 8 10.53 10.43 6.99
C ALA A 8 9.19 11.18 7.17
N GLU A 9 9.11 12.44 6.72
CA GLU A 9 7.86 13.22 6.74
C GLU A 9 6.79 12.61 5.83
N VAL A 10 7.18 12.20 4.60
CA VAL A 10 6.27 11.56 3.66
C VAL A 10 5.73 10.24 4.24
N LEU A 11 6.60 9.36 4.73
CA LEU A 11 6.18 8.07 5.29
C LEU A 11 5.35 8.22 6.58
N ALA A 12 5.54 9.30 7.34
CA ALA A 12 4.71 9.56 8.52
C ALA A 12 3.27 9.97 8.15
N ALA A 13 3.09 10.63 7.00
CA ALA A 13 1.82 11.15 6.53
C ALA A 13 1.11 10.27 5.47
N ASP A 14 1.82 9.33 4.85
CA ASP A 14 1.28 8.46 3.79
C ASP A 14 0.25 7.48 4.39
N GLU A 15 -0.80 7.16 3.65
CA GLU A 15 -1.76 6.12 4.02
C GLU A 15 -1.13 4.72 4.00
N GLU A 16 -0.10 4.53 3.16
CA GLU A 16 0.67 3.29 3.07
C GLU A 16 1.81 3.32 4.09
N PHE A 17 1.83 2.39 5.05
CA PHE A 17 2.90 2.28 6.05
C PHE A 17 4.16 1.56 5.55
N ILE A 18 4.08 0.86 4.41
CA ILE A 18 5.19 0.23 3.69
C ILE A 18 5.10 0.67 2.23
N VAL A 19 6.05 1.48 1.78
CA VAL A 19 6.01 2.13 0.46
C VAL A 19 7.15 1.61 -0.42
N PRO A 20 6.91 1.35 -1.72
CA PRO A 20 7.98 0.99 -2.65
C PRO A 20 9.07 2.06 -2.69
N LEU A 21 10.34 1.65 -2.54
CA LEU A 21 11.49 2.56 -2.59
C LEU A 21 11.53 3.38 -3.87
N LYS A 22 11.25 2.76 -5.01
CA LYS A 22 11.21 3.44 -6.31
C LYS A 22 10.13 4.52 -6.39
N LYS A 23 8.95 4.29 -5.80
CA LYS A 23 7.88 5.29 -5.68
C LYS A 23 8.37 6.51 -4.90
N LEU A 24 8.99 6.28 -3.74
CA LEU A 24 9.56 7.36 -2.90
C LEU A 24 10.65 8.14 -3.64
N TRP A 25 11.55 7.45 -4.35
CA TRP A 25 12.58 8.09 -5.12
C TRP A 25 12.01 8.97 -6.25
N LEU A 26 11.02 8.49 -7.01
CA LEU A 26 10.34 9.27 -8.04
C LEU A 26 9.63 10.49 -7.46
N GLN A 27 8.98 10.37 -6.33
CA GLN A 27 8.37 11.49 -5.62
C GLN A 27 9.40 12.51 -5.15
N ALA A 28 10.56 12.04 -4.60
CA ALA A 28 11.64 12.90 -4.17
C ALA A 28 12.30 13.63 -5.36
N GLN A 29 12.43 12.99 -6.52
CA GLN A 29 12.88 13.61 -7.77
C GLN A 29 11.90 14.73 -8.21
N ALA A 30 10.60 14.42 -8.23
CA ALA A 30 9.55 15.37 -8.60
C ALA A 30 9.48 16.56 -7.64
N ALA A 31 9.70 16.34 -6.34
CA ALA A 31 9.77 17.39 -5.33
C ALA A 31 11.07 18.20 -5.36
N GLY A 32 12.05 17.80 -6.17
CA GLY A 32 13.34 18.47 -6.30
C GLY A 32 14.32 18.21 -5.14
N VAL A 33 13.97 17.36 -4.17
CA VAL A 33 14.81 17.11 -2.99
C VAL A 33 15.91 16.07 -3.23
N ALA A 34 15.75 15.20 -4.24
CA ALA A 34 16.72 14.19 -4.64
C ALA A 34 17.14 14.32 -6.11
N GLN A 35 17.17 15.54 -6.65
CA GLN A 35 17.60 15.79 -8.04
C GLN A 35 19.03 15.30 -8.29
N GLY A 36 19.21 14.51 -9.35
CA GLY A 36 20.50 13.95 -9.73
C GLY A 36 21.00 12.81 -8.84
N VAL A 37 20.23 12.37 -7.86
CA VAL A 37 20.54 11.23 -7.02
C VAL A 37 20.04 9.96 -7.71
N SER A 38 20.90 8.95 -7.91
CA SER A 38 20.47 7.66 -8.43
C SER A 38 19.62 6.89 -7.40
N LEU A 39 18.79 5.97 -7.86
CA LEU A 39 17.98 5.11 -6.96
C LEU A 39 18.87 4.33 -5.98
N GLU A 40 20.03 3.84 -6.45
CA GLU A 40 20.98 3.12 -5.61
C GLU A 40 21.57 4.01 -4.50
N ALA A 41 22.03 5.22 -4.84
CA ALA A 41 22.55 6.17 -3.86
C ALA A 41 21.46 6.63 -2.87
N PHE A 42 20.23 6.75 -3.33
CA PHE A 42 19.07 7.04 -2.50
C PHE A 42 18.80 5.90 -1.51
N ALA A 43 18.78 4.64 -1.98
CA ALA A 43 18.67 3.47 -1.14
C ALA A 43 19.74 3.41 -0.05
N GLN A 44 21.01 3.49 -0.45
CA GLN A 44 22.15 3.42 0.48
C GLN A 44 22.10 4.49 1.58
N THR A 45 21.63 5.68 1.26
CA THR A 45 21.49 6.74 2.28
C THR A 45 20.37 6.44 3.26
N LEU A 46 19.24 5.91 2.80
CA LEU A 46 18.14 5.52 3.68
C LEU A 46 18.48 4.28 4.52
N GLU A 47 19.21 3.31 3.95
CA GLU A 47 19.71 2.14 4.68
C GLU A 47 20.69 2.52 5.79
N ALA A 48 21.53 3.52 5.54
CA ALA A 48 22.48 4.04 6.55
C ALA A 48 21.79 4.88 7.63
N ASP A 49 20.56 5.34 7.38
CA ASP A 49 19.75 6.10 8.33
C ASP A 49 18.90 5.12 9.15
N GLY A 50 19.22 4.95 10.42
CA GLY A 50 18.57 3.99 11.31
C GLY A 50 17.08 4.22 11.58
N ARG A 51 16.45 5.22 10.94
CA ARG A 51 15.00 5.49 11.04
C ARG A 51 14.16 4.61 10.13
N PHE A 52 14.76 3.95 9.14
CA PHE A 52 14.06 3.19 8.10
C PHE A 52 14.34 1.70 8.21
N GLU A 53 13.32 0.91 7.92
CA GLU A 53 13.40 -0.54 7.78
C GLU A 53 13.06 -0.92 6.34
N PHE A 54 13.86 -1.84 5.78
CA PHE A 54 13.73 -2.30 4.41
C PHE A 54 13.16 -3.71 4.37
N TYR A 55 12.25 -3.93 3.45
CA TYR A 55 11.66 -5.24 3.15
C TYR A 55 11.95 -5.62 1.72
N GLU A 56 12.14 -6.90 1.48
CA GLU A 56 12.15 -7.43 0.12
C GLU A 56 10.79 -7.17 -0.52
N GLY A 57 10.81 -6.65 -1.73
CA GLY A 57 9.61 -6.38 -2.50
C GLY A 57 9.28 -7.52 -3.45
N ILE A 58 8.17 -7.35 -4.16
CA ILE A 58 7.78 -8.27 -5.23
C ILE A 58 8.73 -8.05 -6.40
N ASP A 59 9.33 -9.14 -6.89
CA ASP A 59 10.05 -9.14 -8.16
C ASP A 59 9.09 -9.63 -9.26
N PHE A 60 8.79 -8.76 -10.21
CA PHE A 60 7.98 -9.13 -11.37
C PHE A 60 8.78 -9.90 -12.44
N GLY A 61 10.02 -10.27 -12.14
CA GLY A 61 10.91 -10.99 -13.04
C GLY A 61 11.45 -10.11 -14.18
N ASP A 62 12.08 -10.79 -15.16
CA ASP A 62 12.67 -10.17 -16.35
C ASP A 62 11.62 -9.89 -17.45
N GLY A 63 10.39 -9.52 -17.09
CA GLY A 63 9.33 -9.19 -18.02
C GLY A 63 9.69 -8.07 -19.00
N ASP A 64 8.90 -7.92 -20.05
CA ASP A 64 9.07 -6.89 -21.07
C ASP A 64 9.17 -5.51 -20.38
N PRO A 65 10.13 -4.66 -20.76
CA PRO A 65 10.23 -3.28 -20.25
C PRO A 65 8.94 -2.47 -20.39
N GLU A 66 8.17 -2.69 -21.46
CA GLU A 66 6.88 -2.03 -21.68
C GLU A 66 5.81 -2.49 -20.68
N GLU A 67 5.74 -3.79 -20.39
CA GLU A 67 4.84 -4.34 -19.37
C GLU A 67 5.20 -3.82 -17.99
N ARG A 68 6.49 -3.75 -17.68
CA ARG A 68 6.98 -3.22 -16.41
C ARG A 68 6.62 -1.75 -16.23
N GLN A 69 6.76 -0.95 -17.28
CA GLN A 69 6.38 0.46 -17.24
C GLN A 69 4.86 0.61 -17.05
N ALA A 70 4.05 -0.19 -17.76
CA ALA A 70 2.59 -0.18 -17.58
C ALA A 70 2.18 -0.54 -16.15
N MET A 71 2.84 -1.53 -15.53
CA MET A 71 2.61 -1.88 -14.12
C MET A 71 2.97 -0.74 -13.17
N GLU A 72 4.08 -0.05 -13.41
CA GLU A 72 4.48 1.12 -12.61
C GLU A 72 3.51 2.30 -12.76
N GLU A 73 2.97 2.54 -13.94
CA GLU A 73 1.93 3.54 -14.18
C GLU A 73 0.62 3.21 -13.43
N LEU A 74 0.33 1.93 -13.22
CA LEU A 74 -0.75 1.45 -12.36
C LEU A 74 -0.41 1.49 -10.86
N GLY A 75 0.81 1.90 -10.49
CA GLY A 75 1.26 1.99 -9.10
C GLY A 75 1.90 0.71 -8.55
N TYR A 76 2.14 -0.29 -9.38
CA TYR A 76 2.83 -1.51 -8.99
C TYR A 76 4.32 -1.39 -9.27
N PHE A 77 5.11 -1.23 -8.21
CA PHE A 77 6.57 -1.12 -8.29
C PHE A 77 7.22 -2.43 -7.84
N SER A 78 8.21 -2.91 -8.62
CA SER A 78 9.11 -3.97 -8.19
C SER A 78 10.20 -3.42 -7.28
N GLY A 79 10.90 -4.34 -6.59
CA GLY A 79 12.04 -4.01 -5.75
C GLY A 79 11.69 -3.72 -4.29
N PRO A 80 12.66 -3.25 -3.50
CA PRO A 80 12.53 -3.12 -2.06
C PRO A 80 11.46 -2.11 -1.65
N ARG A 81 10.94 -2.32 -0.45
CA ARG A 81 9.96 -1.46 0.22
C ARG A 81 10.55 -0.89 1.49
N VAL A 82 10.09 0.28 1.88
CA VAL A 82 10.61 1.03 3.02
C VAL A 82 9.48 1.39 3.98
N ARG A 83 9.77 1.29 5.26
CA ARG A 83 8.90 1.70 6.36
C ARG A 83 9.64 2.65 7.29
N LEU A 84 8.94 3.59 7.90
CA LEU A 84 9.45 4.41 8.99
C LEU A 84 9.27 3.68 10.33
N LEU A 85 10.37 3.40 11.04
CA LEU A 85 10.35 2.65 12.31
C LEU A 85 9.57 3.37 13.41
N ALA A 86 9.63 4.70 13.44
CA ALA A 86 8.91 5.51 14.45
C ALA A 86 7.38 5.50 14.25
N ARG A 87 6.88 5.04 13.10
CA ARG A 87 5.45 4.91 12.84
C ARG A 87 4.95 3.57 13.37
N GLU A 88 4.13 3.61 14.39
CA GLU A 88 3.40 2.44 14.86
C GLU A 88 2.35 2.03 13.83
N ILE A 89 2.28 0.72 13.54
CA ILE A 89 1.27 0.16 12.65
C ILE A 89 0.08 -0.25 13.51
N THR A 90 -1.03 0.42 13.33
CA THR A 90 -2.28 0.09 14.03
C THR A 90 -3.07 -1.01 13.32
N ALA A 91 -4.03 -1.61 14.01
CA ALA A 91 -4.98 -2.53 13.40
C ALA A 91 -5.79 -1.85 12.28
N SER A 92 -6.10 -0.57 12.44
CA SER A 92 -6.78 0.26 11.45
C SER A 92 -5.94 0.46 10.18
N ASP A 93 -4.62 0.71 10.31
CA ASP A 93 -3.70 0.79 9.17
C ASP A 93 -3.67 -0.51 8.37
N MET A 94 -3.60 -1.65 9.07
CA MET A 94 -3.60 -2.98 8.44
C MET A 94 -4.92 -3.27 7.72
N ALA A 95 -6.05 -3.03 8.37
CA ALA A 95 -7.37 -3.21 7.79
C ALA A 95 -7.56 -2.29 6.56
N GLY A 96 -7.14 -1.04 6.65
CA GLY A 96 -7.15 -0.09 5.54
C GLY A 96 -6.29 -0.54 4.35
N ALA A 97 -5.10 -1.11 4.60
CA ALA A 97 -4.25 -1.65 3.54
C ALA A 97 -4.89 -2.86 2.84
N ILE A 98 -5.50 -3.78 3.61
CA ILE A 98 -6.22 -4.93 3.06
C ILE A 98 -7.42 -4.47 2.25
N LYS A 99 -8.17 -3.49 2.74
CA LYS A 99 -9.31 -2.90 2.03
C LYS A 99 -8.89 -2.35 0.68
N ARG A 100 -7.85 -1.51 0.62
CA ARG A 100 -7.34 -0.95 -0.65
C ARG A 100 -6.92 -2.05 -1.64
N CYS A 101 -6.26 -3.09 -1.14
CA CYS A 101 -5.87 -4.24 -1.97
C CYS A 101 -7.10 -4.97 -2.54
N THR A 102 -8.11 -5.21 -1.72
CA THR A 102 -9.35 -5.88 -2.10
C THR A 102 -10.16 -5.05 -3.10
N ASP A 103 -10.25 -3.73 -2.89
CA ASP A 103 -10.96 -2.83 -3.80
C ASP A 103 -10.31 -2.81 -5.18
N ARG A 104 -8.97 -2.70 -5.26
CA ARG A 104 -8.22 -2.79 -6.53
C ARG A 104 -8.40 -4.14 -7.22
N MET A 105 -8.40 -5.23 -6.48
CA MET A 105 -8.64 -6.56 -7.02
C MET A 105 -10.04 -6.67 -7.63
N LEU A 106 -11.05 -6.12 -6.97
CA LEU A 106 -12.43 -6.10 -7.49
C LEU A 106 -12.53 -5.25 -8.75
N GLU A 107 -11.92 -4.08 -8.80
CA GLU A 107 -11.87 -3.22 -10.00
C GLU A 107 -11.25 -3.96 -11.17
N ALA A 108 -10.09 -4.61 -10.96
CA ALA A 108 -9.41 -5.39 -12.00
C ALA A 108 -10.25 -6.58 -12.49
N LEU A 109 -10.95 -7.29 -11.59
CA LEU A 109 -11.83 -8.39 -11.95
C LEU A 109 -13.09 -7.92 -12.69
N GLN A 110 -13.63 -6.76 -12.35
CA GLN A 110 -14.75 -6.15 -13.07
C GLN A 110 -14.34 -5.75 -14.48
N GLU A 111 -13.18 -5.12 -14.64
CA GLU A 111 -12.62 -4.80 -15.96
C GLU A 111 -12.37 -6.07 -16.79
N ALA A 112 -11.78 -7.10 -16.19
CA ALA A 112 -11.59 -8.39 -16.85
C ALA A 112 -12.92 -9.02 -17.29
N TRP A 113 -13.96 -8.88 -16.48
CA TRP A 113 -15.30 -9.34 -16.83
C TRP A 113 -15.88 -8.62 -18.05
N GLU A 114 -15.68 -7.29 -18.14
CA GLU A 114 -16.16 -6.50 -19.28
C GLU A 114 -15.40 -6.86 -20.58
N LEU A 115 -14.10 -7.16 -20.47
CA LEU A 115 -13.22 -7.48 -21.60
C LEU A 115 -13.17 -8.98 -21.95
N ARG A 116 -13.89 -9.83 -21.22
CA ARG A 116 -13.83 -11.28 -21.41
C ARG A 116 -14.23 -11.73 -22.82
N PRO A 117 -13.63 -12.81 -23.35
CA PRO A 117 -14.08 -13.43 -24.58
C PRO A 117 -15.54 -13.91 -24.45
N GLN A 118 -16.37 -13.59 -25.44
CA GLN A 118 -17.82 -13.91 -25.41
C GLN A 118 -18.12 -15.40 -25.63
N ASP A 119 -17.17 -16.16 -26.18
CA ASP A 119 -17.34 -17.55 -26.59
C ASP A 119 -16.54 -18.54 -25.69
N ASP A 120 -16.08 -18.10 -24.52
CA ASP A 120 -15.29 -18.89 -23.57
C ASP A 120 -16.04 -19.08 -22.25
N GLU A 121 -16.85 -20.14 -22.18
CA GLU A 121 -17.64 -20.47 -20.98
C GLU A 121 -16.75 -20.81 -19.76
N GLU A 122 -15.53 -21.33 -19.98
CA GLU A 122 -14.59 -21.68 -18.92
C GLU A 122 -14.03 -20.42 -18.29
N ALA A 123 -13.56 -19.47 -19.09
CA ALA A 123 -13.09 -18.17 -18.60
C ALA A 123 -14.20 -17.37 -17.90
N GLU A 124 -15.43 -17.44 -18.40
CA GLU A 124 -16.59 -16.80 -17.76
C GLU A 124 -16.85 -17.40 -16.37
N THR A 125 -16.81 -18.72 -16.24
CA THR A 125 -17.02 -19.41 -14.96
C THR A 125 -15.93 -19.06 -13.95
N GLU A 126 -14.66 -19.11 -14.36
CA GLU A 126 -13.53 -18.77 -13.50
C GLU A 126 -13.59 -17.31 -13.01
N LEU A 127 -13.91 -16.37 -13.89
CA LEU A 127 -14.06 -14.95 -13.51
C LEU A 127 -15.21 -14.74 -12.53
N LEU A 128 -16.34 -15.42 -12.70
CA LEU A 128 -17.46 -15.36 -11.77
C LEU A 128 -17.08 -15.89 -10.38
N GLU A 129 -16.34 -16.99 -10.31
CA GLU A 129 -15.85 -17.55 -9.05
C GLU A 129 -14.88 -16.58 -8.35
N MET A 130 -13.94 -15.98 -9.10
CA MET A 130 -13.00 -14.98 -8.57
C MET A 130 -13.73 -13.75 -8.05
N LEU A 131 -14.71 -13.23 -8.80
CA LEU A 131 -15.55 -12.09 -8.39
C LEU A 131 -16.32 -12.40 -7.10
N ALA A 132 -16.91 -13.59 -6.99
CA ALA A 132 -17.63 -14.01 -5.81
C ALA A 132 -16.72 -14.10 -4.57
N MET A 133 -15.51 -14.65 -4.74
CA MET A 133 -14.50 -14.70 -3.66
C MET A 133 -14.02 -13.32 -3.26
N ALA A 134 -13.73 -12.44 -4.21
CA ALA A 134 -13.30 -11.07 -3.96
C ALA A 134 -14.38 -10.25 -3.23
N GLN A 135 -15.64 -10.38 -3.63
CA GLN A 135 -16.77 -9.73 -2.94
C GLN A 135 -16.99 -10.27 -1.52
N LYS A 136 -16.76 -11.56 -1.30
CA LYS A 136 -16.81 -12.13 0.04
C LYS A 136 -15.71 -11.54 0.92
N LEU A 137 -14.48 -11.50 0.43
CA LEU A 137 -13.33 -10.93 1.13
C LEU A 137 -13.57 -9.45 1.45
N GLN A 138 -14.09 -8.67 0.51
CA GLN A 138 -14.43 -7.26 0.75
C GLN A 138 -15.44 -7.08 1.89
N ARG A 139 -16.45 -7.93 1.96
CA ARG A 139 -17.44 -7.89 3.07
C ARG A 139 -16.79 -8.19 4.41
N GLU A 140 -15.92 -9.21 4.47
CA GLU A 140 -15.20 -9.58 5.69
C GLU A 140 -14.26 -8.45 6.14
N VAL A 141 -13.54 -7.83 5.21
CA VAL A 141 -12.66 -6.68 5.49
C VAL A 141 -13.44 -5.48 5.99
N ASN A 142 -14.57 -5.15 5.35
CA ASN A 142 -15.42 -4.04 5.79
C ASN A 142 -16.00 -4.28 7.19
N GLN A 143 -16.31 -5.53 7.54
CA GLN A 143 -16.75 -5.89 8.88
C GLN A 143 -15.64 -5.70 9.91
N ILE A 144 -14.42 -6.17 9.63
CA ILE A 144 -13.25 -5.98 10.50
C ILE A 144 -12.97 -4.49 10.72
N MET A 145 -13.06 -3.68 9.68
CA MET A 145 -12.86 -2.23 9.79
C MET A 145 -13.94 -1.57 10.66
N ALA A 146 -15.18 -1.98 10.53
CA ALA A 146 -16.27 -1.46 11.36
C ALA A 146 -16.07 -1.83 12.84
N GLU A 147 -15.68 -3.08 13.12
CA GLU A 147 -15.36 -3.54 14.47
C GLU A 147 -14.17 -2.78 15.08
N ALA A 148 -13.09 -2.56 14.31
CA ALA A 148 -11.93 -1.80 14.76
C ALA A 148 -12.27 -0.33 15.07
N ALA A 149 -13.10 0.31 14.25
CA ALA A 149 -13.55 1.68 14.50
C ALA A 149 -14.39 1.81 15.79
N GLU A 150 -15.25 0.82 16.06
CA GLU A 150 -16.03 0.79 17.31
C GLU A 150 -15.15 0.59 18.56
N GLU A 151 -14.05 -0.15 18.44
CA GLU A 151 -13.11 -0.35 19.56
C GLU A 151 -12.31 0.94 19.83
N GLU A 152 -11.91 1.68 18.80
CA GLU A 152 -11.21 2.96 18.96
C GLU A 152 -12.11 4.01 19.64
N GLU A 153 -13.38 4.13 19.23
CA GLU A 153 -14.35 5.05 19.88
C GLU A 153 -14.58 4.71 21.36
N LYS A 154 -14.68 3.43 21.69
CA LYS A 154 -14.83 3.00 23.10
C LYS A 154 -13.59 3.26 23.94
N GLY A 155 -12.40 3.18 23.34
CA GLY A 155 -11.13 3.49 24.00
C GLY A 155 -11.01 4.98 24.34
N GLU A 156 -11.39 5.87 23.44
CA GLU A 156 -11.37 7.32 23.66
C GLU A 156 -12.41 7.78 24.70
N GLU A 157 -13.59 7.17 24.74
CA GLU A 157 -14.61 7.47 25.77
C GLU A 157 -14.16 7.03 27.17
N ALA A 158 -13.43 5.92 27.29
CA ALA A 158 -12.93 5.43 28.58
C ALA A 158 -11.82 6.34 29.13
N ASP A 159 -10.91 6.82 28.29
CA ASP A 159 -9.80 7.71 28.70
C ASP A 159 -10.31 9.11 29.09
N SER A 160 -11.32 9.60 28.36
CA SER A 160 -11.97 10.89 28.68
C SER A 160 -12.75 10.86 30.02
N ALA A 161 -13.26 9.70 30.40
CA ALA A 161 -14.00 9.53 31.65
C ALA A 161 -13.05 9.49 32.90
N GLU A 162 -11.83 9.00 32.70
CA GLU A 162 -10.83 8.94 33.80
C GLU A 162 -10.21 10.31 34.08
N GLU A 163 -9.99 11.16 33.05
CA GLU A 163 -9.53 12.54 33.23
C GLU A 163 -10.58 13.46 33.90
N ALA A 164 -11.87 13.20 33.76
CA ALA A 164 -12.95 14.00 34.36
C ALA A 164 -13.18 13.68 35.82
N SER A 165 -12.51 12.68 36.40
CA SER A 165 -12.70 12.20 37.79
C SER A 165 -11.59 12.58 38.77
N CYS A 166 -10.65 13.48 38.39
CA CYS A 166 -9.60 14.01 39.24
C CYS A 166 -9.87 15.43 39.72
#